data_db114fa22e02d343ee676e8ed40f7efe
#
_entry.id   db114fa22e02d343ee676e8ed40f7efe
#
_cell.length_a   1.000
_cell.length_b   1.000
_cell.length_c   1.000
_cell.angle_alpha   90.00
_cell.angle_beta   90.00
_cell.angle_gamma   90.00
#
_symmetry.space_group_name_H-M   'P 1'
#
loop_
_entity.id
_entity.type
_entity.pdbx_description
1 polymer ?
#
loop_
_entity_poly.entity_id
_entity_poly.type
_entity_poly.pdbx_seq_one_letter_code
_entity_poly.pdbx_strand_id
1 'polypeptide(L)'
;MGENCCGGLQVGQNVPDFTMETYEPTDYGFGTVSLEQLKKVGKWTVLVFYPADFTFVCSTELGDLADEYAEIKAAGAEVVTVSTDTVYTHLAWKREEKFLENAKYPMAADPTGTVAKLFGVYDYTTGLALRGTFIISPEGKLVASEVNFYNVGRSAKELLRKLKASVYVAAHPAEACPARWEAGDKTLTPGPKLVGHVYEALK
;
A
#
# COMPACT_ATOMS: atom_id res chain seq x y z
N MET A 1 31.85 0.17 10.82
CA MET A 1 30.78 1.06 11.29
C MET A 1 30.13 1.63 10.04
N GLY A 2 29.08 0.98 9.54
CA GLY A 2 28.33 1.48 8.39
C GLY A 2 27.32 2.51 8.90
N GLU A 3 27.47 3.74 8.46
CA GLU A 3 26.47 4.77 8.62
C GLU A 3 25.18 4.26 7.98
N ASN A 4 24.16 3.98 8.79
CA ASN A 4 22.80 3.85 8.31
C ASN A 4 22.40 5.23 7.75
N CYS A 5 22.56 5.40 6.46
CA CYS A 5 21.91 6.49 5.73
C CYS A 5 20.40 6.38 6.02
N CYS A 6 19.82 7.45 6.57
CA CYS A 6 18.42 7.62 6.91
C CYS A 6 17.52 7.66 5.66
N GLY A 7 17.60 6.67 4.80
CA GLY A 7 16.70 6.49 3.66
C GLY A 7 15.85 5.25 3.89
N GLY A 8 14.53 5.39 3.86
CA GLY A 8 13.62 4.24 3.84
C GLY A 8 13.85 3.34 2.64
N LEU A 9 13.13 2.22 2.59
CA LEU A 9 13.19 1.25 1.50
C LEU A 9 12.91 1.92 0.14
N GLN A 10 13.68 1.53 -0.86
CA GLN A 10 13.53 2.01 -2.23
C GLN A 10 12.85 0.95 -3.11
N VAL A 11 12.13 1.40 -4.11
CA VAL A 11 11.54 0.52 -5.14
C VAL A 11 12.61 -0.35 -5.78
N GLY A 12 12.34 -1.64 -5.90
CA GLY A 12 13.27 -2.66 -6.37
C GLY A 12 13.99 -3.44 -5.27
N GLN A 13 13.98 -2.96 -4.02
CA GLN A 13 14.57 -3.68 -2.89
C GLN A 13 13.64 -4.75 -2.33
N ASN A 14 14.22 -5.79 -1.72
CA ASN A 14 13.48 -6.76 -0.93
C ASN A 14 13.13 -6.13 0.43
N VAL A 15 11.87 -6.27 0.81
CA VAL A 15 11.37 -5.77 2.08
C VAL A 15 11.72 -6.78 3.18
N PRO A 16 12.41 -6.36 4.26
CA PRO A 16 12.60 -7.20 5.44
C PRO A 16 11.26 -7.61 6.04
N ASP A 17 11.20 -8.76 6.69
CA ASP A 17 9.99 -9.16 7.40
C ASP A 17 9.66 -8.19 8.54
N PHE A 18 8.38 -7.98 8.75
CA PHE A 18 7.83 -7.22 9.87
C PHE A 18 6.61 -7.94 10.41
N THR A 19 6.31 -7.71 11.67
CA THR A 19 5.08 -8.17 12.31
C THR A 19 4.46 -7.04 13.09
N MET A 20 3.14 -6.85 12.94
CA MET A 20 2.37 -5.84 13.66
C MET A 20 1.10 -6.47 14.24
N GLU A 21 0.67 -5.98 15.40
CA GLU A 21 -0.67 -6.28 15.90
C GLU A 21 -1.72 -5.59 15.04
N THR A 22 -2.89 -6.22 14.89
CA THR A 22 -3.98 -5.69 14.07
C THR A 22 -5.29 -5.66 14.84
N TYR A 23 -6.11 -4.66 14.53
CA TYR A 23 -7.54 -4.75 14.73
C TYR A 23 -8.16 -5.31 13.44
N GLU A 24 -9.03 -6.33 13.59
CA GLU A 24 -9.69 -7.03 12.49
C GLU A 24 -11.18 -6.63 12.44
N PRO A 25 -11.58 -5.70 11.52
CA PRO A 25 -12.95 -5.18 11.50
C PRO A 25 -14.03 -6.21 11.18
N THR A 26 -13.68 -7.31 10.51
CA THR A 26 -14.63 -8.34 10.06
C THR A 26 -15.22 -9.18 11.19
N ASP A 27 -14.44 -9.42 12.22
CA ASP A 27 -14.82 -10.23 13.38
C ASP A 27 -14.73 -9.48 14.71
N TYR A 28 -14.43 -8.17 14.65
CA TYR A 28 -14.23 -7.30 15.81
C TYR A 28 -13.14 -7.81 16.77
N GLY A 29 -12.17 -8.53 16.22
CA GLY A 29 -11.08 -9.18 16.96
C GLY A 29 -9.77 -8.43 16.87
N PHE A 30 -8.77 -9.00 17.52
CA PHE A 30 -7.37 -8.61 17.39
C PHE A 30 -6.58 -9.76 16.80
N GLY A 31 -5.61 -9.44 15.97
CA GLY A 31 -4.78 -10.40 15.26
C GLY A 31 -3.34 -9.91 15.11
N THR A 32 -2.65 -10.52 14.20
CA THR A 32 -1.30 -10.11 13.79
C THR A 32 -1.16 -10.27 12.29
N VAL A 33 -0.40 -9.40 11.67
CA VAL A 33 0.00 -9.49 10.27
C VAL A 33 1.51 -9.48 10.16
N SER A 34 2.09 -10.35 9.31
CA SER A 34 3.49 -10.28 8.93
C SER A 34 3.64 -10.40 7.42
N LEU A 35 4.71 -9.81 6.87
CA LEU A 35 5.01 -9.94 5.45
C LEU A 35 5.25 -11.41 5.07
N GLU A 36 5.92 -12.17 5.94
CA GLU A 36 6.18 -13.58 5.69
C GLU A 36 4.89 -14.41 5.57
N GLN A 37 3.87 -14.13 6.41
CA GLN A 37 2.57 -14.79 6.30
C GLN A 37 1.89 -14.49 4.95
N LEU A 38 1.91 -13.23 4.50
CA LEU A 38 1.31 -12.81 3.23
C LEU A 38 2.06 -13.42 2.03
N LYS A 39 3.39 -13.50 2.09
CA LYS A 39 4.22 -14.18 1.08
C LYS A 39 3.90 -15.68 0.99
N LYS A 40 3.76 -16.38 2.12
CA LYS A 40 3.44 -17.82 2.17
C LYS A 40 2.12 -18.16 1.48
N VAL A 41 1.16 -17.25 1.48
CA VAL A 41 -0.12 -17.45 0.78
C VAL A 41 -0.14 -16.83 -0.63
N GLY A 42 1.00 -16.38 -1.13
CA GLY A 42 1.15 -15.83 -2.48
C GLY A 42 0.40 -14.50 -2.71
N LYS A 43 0.19 -13.71 -1.66
CA LYS A 43 -0.53 -12.45 -1.75
C LYS A 43 0.41 -11.28 -2.07
N TRP A 44 -0.04 -10.41 -2.96
CA TRP A 44 0.46 -9.04 -3.02
C TRP A 44 0.12 -8.33 -1.71
N THR A 45 1.00 -7.47 -1.25
CA THR A 45 0.78 -6.71 -0.02
C THR A 45 0.72 -5.22 -0.34
N VAL A 46 -0.33 -4.56 0.12
CA VAL A 46 -0.47 -3.11 0.03
C VAL A 46 -0.46 -2.55 1.44
N LEU A 47 0.61 -1.83 1.80
CA LEU A 47 0.68 -1.09 3.06
C LEU A 47 0.23 0.35 2.82
N VAL A 48 -0.70 0.83 3.65
CA VAL A 48 -1.24 2.19 3.60
C VAL A 48 -1.00 2.86 4.95
N PHE A 49 0.14 3.55 5.05
CA PHE A 49 0.46 4.36 6.24
C PHE A 49 -0.37 5.64 6.24
N TYR A 50 -0.86 6.05 7.39
CA TYR A 50 -1.57 7.29 7.61
C TYR A 50 -1.18 7.90 8.98
N PRO A 51 -1.34 9.23 9.16
CA PRO A 51 -0.86 9.89 10.37
C PRO A 51 -1.45 9.41 11.67
N ALA A 52 -2.76 9.48 11.84
CA ALA A 52 -3.43 9.11 13.09
C ALA A 52 -4.93 8.89 12.90
N ASP A 53 -5.48 8.06 13.81
CA ASP A 53 -6.92 7.89 14.00
C ASP A 53 -7.59 9.20 14.43
N PHE A 54 -8.91 9.29 14.28
CA PHE A 54 -9.72 10.46 14.64
C PHE A 54 -9.29 11.78 13.99
N THR A 55 -8.69 11.71 12.78
CA THR A 55 -8.25 12.89 12.02
C THR A 55 -9.01 13.04 10.71
N PHE A 56 -8.85 14.20 10.07
CA PHE A 56 -9.75 14.67 9.01
C PHE A 56 -9.55 13.97 7.66
N VAL A 57 -8.35 14.13 7.06
CA VAL A 57 -8.03 13.55 5.75
C VAL A 57 -7.95 12.02 5.82
N CYS A 58 -7.50 11.45 6.96
CA CYS A 58 -7.37 10.01 7.14
C CYS A 58 -8.73 9.30 7.03
N SER A 59 -9.80 9.87 7.62
CA SER A 59 -11.15 9.32 7.50
C SER A 59 -11.57 9.16 6.04
N THR A 60 -11.30 10.19 5.22
CA THR A 60 -11.69 10.18 3.79
C THR A 60 -10.85 9.18 2.98
N GLU A 61 -9.54 9.07 3.25
CA GLU A 61 -8.68 8.12 2.57
C GLU A 61 -9.06 6.66 2.87
N LEU A 62 -9.34 6.37 4.14
CA LEU A 62 -9.71 5.02 4.56
C LEU A 62 -11.13 4.66 4.08
N GLY A 63 -12.03 5.62 3.96
CA GLY A 63 -13.33 5.43 3.31
C GLY A 63 -13.19 5.08 1.83
N ASP A 64 -12.44 5.90 1.07
CA ASP A 64 -12.13 5.65 -0.36
C ASP A 64 -11.45 4.28 -0.57
N LEU A 65 -10.56 3.88 0.35
CA LEU A 65 -9.93 2.56 0.33
C LEU A 65 -10.93 1.43 0.61
N ALA A 66 -11.93 1.64 1.47
CA ALA A 66 -12.96 0.66 1.75
C ALA A 66 -13.86 0.40 0.53
N ASP A 67 -14.13 1.43 -0.26
CA ASP A 67 -14.92 1.33 -1.50
C ASP A 67 -14.20 0.47 -2.56
N GLU A 68 -12.87 0.56 -2.66
CA GLU A 68 -12.07 -0.19 -3.64
C GLU A 68 -11.53 -1.53 -3.09
N TYR A 69 -11.75 -1.85 -1.82
CA TYR A 69 -11.13 -3.01 -1.17
C TYR A 69 -11.49 -4.35 -1.83
N ALA A 70 -12.74 -4.53 -2.26
CA ALA A 70 -13.18 -5.75 -2.93
C ALA A 70 -12.40 -5.99 -4.24
N GLU A 71 -12.19 -4.94 -5.03
CA GLU A 71 -11.43 -4.99 -6.28
C GLU A 71 -9.93 -5.24 -6.03
N ILE A 72 -9.37 -4.64 -4.97
CA ILE A 72 -7.98 -4.89 -4.56
C ILE A 72 -7.80 -6.37 -4.17
N LYS A 73 -8.74 -6.92 -3.41
CA LYS A 73 -8.75 -8.36 -3.07
C LYS A 73 -8.88 -9.25 -4.31
N ALA A 74 -9.73 -8.88 -5.25
CA ALA A 74 -9.90 -9.60 -6.52
C ALA A 74 -8.63 -9.57 -7.38
N ALA A 75 -7.83 -8.49 -7.29
CA ALA A 75 -6.51 -8.40 -7.92
C ALA A 75 -5.42 -9.24 -7.21
N GLY A 76 -5.76 -10.01 -6.17
CA GLY A 76 -4.84 -10.90 -5.45
C GLY A 76 -4.02 -10.24 -4.34
N ALA A 77 -4.40 -9.04 -3.90
CA ALA A 77 -3.69 -8.32 -2.87
C ALA A 77 -4.40 -8.35 -1.50
N GLU A 78 -3.62 -8.19 -0.45
CA GLU A 78 -4.11 -7.84 0.88
C GLU A 78 -3.71 -6.40 1.19
N VAL A 79 -4.65 -5.65 1.74
CA VAL A 79 -4.43 -4.28 2.23
C VAL A 79 -4.24 -4.34 3.74
N VAL A 80 -3.24 -3.62 4.23
CA VAL A 80 -3.02 -3.38 5.65
C VAL A 80 -2.85 -1.87 5.84
N THR A 81 -3.74 -1.25 6.59
CA THR A 81 -3.58 0.15 6.99
C THR A 81 -2.73 0.23 8.24
N VAL A 82 -1.88 1.25 8.36
CA VAL A 82 -0.87 1.35 9.43
C VAL A 82 -0.82 2.77 9.96
N SER A 83 -0.92 2.93 11.26
CA SER A 83 -0.56 4.18 11.96
C SER A 83 0.25 3.91 13.22
N THR A 84 0.73 4.96 13.86
CA THR A 84 1.41 4.85 15.17
C THR A 84 0.45 4.75 16.35
N ASP A 85 -0.86 4.64 16.10
CA ASP A 85 -1.87 4.37 17.11
C ASP A 85 -1.84 2.91 17.60
N THR A 86 -2.67 2.60 18.59
CA THR A 86 -2.82 1.23 19.11
C THR A 86 -4.04 0.54 18.48
N VAL A 87 -4.08 -0.80 18.53
CA VAL A 87 -5.25 -1.58 18.06
C VAL A 87 -6.56 -1.18 18.76
N TYR A 88 -6.48 -0.68 19.99
CA TYR A 88 -7.65 -0.21 20.74
C TYR A 88 -8.17 1.12 20.18
N THR A 89 -7.28 1.99 19.73
CA THR A 89 -7.64 3.25 19.07
C THR A 89 -8.31 2.96 17.73
N HIS A 90 -7.75 2.03 16.93
CA HIS A 90 -8.34 1.58 15.65
C HIS A 90 -9.77 1.04 15.85
N LEU A 91 -9.96 0.18 16.85
CA LEU A 91 -11.28 -0.36 17.18
C LEU A 91 -12.27 0.76 17.56
N ALA A 92 -11.86 1.70 18.40
CA ALA A 92 -12.72 2.81 18.81
C ALA A 92 -13.06 3.70 17.62
N TRP A 93 -12.08 4.07 16.80
CA TRP A 93 -12.28 4.91 15.64
C TRP A 93 -13.17 4.25 14.59
N LYS A 94 -12.96 2.97 14.28
CA LYS A 94 -13.82 2.21 13.36
C LYS A 94 -15.29 2.19 13.81
N ARG A 95 -15.57 2.21 15.11
CA ARG A 95 -16.93 2.24 15.65
C ARG A 95 -17.60 3.61 15.51
N GLU A 96 -16.83 4.68 15.67
CA GLU A 96 -17.35 6.06 15.72
C GLU A 96 -17.35 6.75 14.35
N GLU A 97 -16.39 6.43 13.47
CA GLU A 97 -16.22 7.13 12.21
C GLU A 97 -17.05 6.49 11.09
N LYS A 98 -18.01 7.25 10.57
CA LYS A 98 -18.92 6.78 9.53
C LYS A 98 -18.22 6.44 8.22
N PHE A 99 -17.17 7.14 7.83
CA PHE A 99 -16.37 6.82 6.64
C PHE A 99 -15.78 5.40 6.70
N LEU A 100 -15.54 4.88 7.91
CA LEU A 100 -14.99 3.55 8.11
C LEU A 100 -16.06 2.46 8.23
N GLU A 101 -17.34 2.78 8.10
CA GLU A 101 -18.45 1.82 8.26
C GLU A 101 -18.23 0.54 7.44
N ASN A 102 -17.75 0.66 6.21
CA ASN A 102 -17.51 -0.45 5.29
C ASN A 102 -16.06 -0.96 5.29
N ALA A 103 -15.16 -0.42 6.10
CA ALA A 103 -13.78 -0.88 6.17
C ALA A 103 -13.71 -2.30 6.74
N LYS A 104 -13.08 -3.22 5.97
CA LYS A 104 -12.94 -4.65 6.29
C LYS A 104 -11.47 -5.12 6.26
N TYR A 105 -10.55 -4.24 5.91
CA TYR A 105 -9.11 -4.52 5.91
C TYR A 105 -8.54 -4.46 7.32
N PRO A 106 -7.46 -5.21 7.62
CA PRO A 106 -6.73 -5.12 8.87
C PRO A 106 -6.19 -3.70 9.13
N MET A 107 -6.34 -3.23 10.36
CA MET A 107 -5.79 -1.96 10.83
C MET A 107 -4.63 -2.25 11.79
N ALA A 108 -3.41 -2.08 11.32
CA ALA A 108 -2.19 -2.44 12.04
C ALA A 108 -1.65 -1.29 12.89
N ALA A 109 -1.22 -1.63 14.08
CA ALA A 109 -0.62 -0.74 15.05
C ALA A 109 0.91 -0.78 14.98
N ASP A 110 1.55 0.38 14.79
CA ASP A 110 3.00 0.57 14.83
C ASP A 110 3.40 1.64 15.87
N PRO A 111 3.04 1.47 17.17
CA PRO A 111 3.18 2.53 18.18
C PRO A 111 4.64 2.95 18.44
N THR A 112 5.61 2.13 18.05
CA THR A 112 7.04 2.46 18.13
C THR A 112 7.58 3.12 16.85
N GLY A 113 6.77 3.17 15.80
CA GLY A 113 7.17 3.65 14.48
C GLY A 113 8.22 2.77 13.80
N THR A 114 8.36 1.52 14.22
CA THR A 114 9.42 0.63 13.70
C THR A 114 9.21 0.35 12.21
N VAL A 115 7.99 0.04 11.80
CA VAL A 115 7.68 -0.25 10.40
C VAL A 115 7.62 1.04 9.59
N ALA A 116 7.06 2.13 10.14
CA ALA A 116 7.09 3.44 9.51
C ALA A 116 8.53 3.95 9.24
N LYS A 117 9.47 3.70 10.16
CA LYS A 117 10.90 4.01 9.97
C LYS A 117 11.53 3.15 8.87
N LEU A 118 11.20 1.86 8.83
CA LEU A 118 11.68 0.94 7.79
C LEU A 118 11.30 1.44 6.38
N PHE A 119 10.06 1.92 6.23
CA PHE A 119 9.57 2.45 4.95
C PHE A 119 9.90 3.93 4.71
N GLY A 120 10.57 4.60 5.65
CA GLY A 120 11.01 6.00 5.51
C GLY A 120 9.86 7.02 5.57
N VAL A 121 8.76 6.67 6.24
CA VAL A 121 7.58 7.54 6.40
C VAL A 121 7.35 7.99 7.84
N TYR A 122 8.26 7.68 8.76
CA TYR A 122 8.16 8.14 10.14
C TYR A 122 8.63 9.58 10.26
N ASP A 123 7.78 10.46 10.75
CA ASP A 123 8.14 11.85 11.06
C ASP A 123 8.62 11.93 12.52
N TYR A 124 9.92 12.10 12.69
CA TYR A 124 10.57 12.19 14.01
C TYR A 124 10.15 13.42 14.82
N THR A 125 9.56 14.43 14.17
CA THR A 125 9.11 15.65 14.84
C THR A 125 7.77 15.43 15.54
N THR A 126 6.88 14.69 14.89
CA THR A 126 5.51 14.48 15.38
C THR A 126 5.29 13.10 16.01
N GLY A 127 6.14 12.11 15.69
CA GLY A 127 5.93 10.73 16.04
C GLY A 127 4.87 10.01 15.18
N LEU A 128 4.39 10.66 14.12
CA LEU A 128 3.36 10.13 13.22
C LEU A 128 3.97 9.56 11.95
N ALA A 129 3.17 8.79 11.20
CA ALA A 129 3.54 8.41 9.86
C ALA A 129 3.08 9.47 8.83
N LEU A 130 3.85 9.68 7.77
CA LEU A 130 3.39 10.33 6.55
C LEU A 130 2.39 9.43 5.81
N ARG A 131 1.70 9.99 4.81
CA ARG A 131 0.76 9.25 3.96
C ARG A 131 1.52 8.41 2.93
N GLY A 132 2.01 7.25 3.35
CA GLY A 132 2.78 6.33 2.50
C GLY A 132 1.93 5.17 1.98
N THR A 133 1.98 4.90 0.68
CA THR A 133 1.43 3.69 0.07
C THR A 133 2.54 2.89 -0.56
N PHE A 134 2.60 1.60 -0.26
CA PHE A 134 3.65 0.70 -0.74
C PHE A 134 3.03 -0.58 -1.29
N ILE A 135 3.39 -0.96 -2.51
CA ILE A 135 2.97 -2.21 -3.14
C ILE A 135 4.15 -3.17 -3.14
N ILE A 136 3.96 -4.33 -2.53
CA ILE A 136 4.99 -5.37 -2.36
C ILE A 136 4.51 -6.62 -3.10
N SER A 137 5.38 -7.19 -3.94
CA SER A 137 5.07 -8.42 -4.67
C SER A 137 5.03 -9.65 -3.76
N PRO A 138 4.44 -10.78 -4.20
CA PRO A 138 4.43 -12.02 -3.43
C PRO A 138 5.81 -12.54 -3.03
N GLU A 139 6.87 -12.18 -3.78
CA GLU A 139 8.27 -12.53 -3.48
C GLU A 139 8.89 -11.61 -2.42
N GLY A 140 8.16 -10.55 -2.02
CA GLY A 140 8.62 -9.58 -1.02
C GLY A 140 9.41 -8.40 -1.59
N LYS A 141 9.32 -8.12 -2.89
CA LYS A 141 9.96 -6.97 -3.52
C LYS A 141 9.05 -5.75 -3.48
N LEU A 142 9.55 -4.59 -3.05
CA LEU A 142 8.85 -3.31 -3.17
C LEU A 142 8.81 -2.89 -4.64
N VAL A 143 7.62 -2.80 -5.24
CA VAL A 143 7.46 -2.52 -6.68
C VAL A 143 6.91 -1.13 -6.96
N ALA A 144 6.21 -0.52 -6.01
CA ALA A 144 5.74 0.86 -6.13
C ALA A 144 5.64 1.53 -4.77
N SER A 145 5.84 2.84 -4.75
CA SER A 145 5.67 3.70 -3.57
C SER A 145 5.06 5.03 -3.96
N GLU A 146 4.25 5.58 -3.07
CA GLU A 146 3.72 6.94 -3.12
C GLU A 146 3.75 7.51 -1.70
N VAL A 147 4.32 8.70 -1.52
CA VAL A 147 4.36 9.35 -0.21
C VAL A 147 3.92 10.80 -0.35
N ASN A 148 2.83 11.14 0.34
CA ASN A 148 2.31 12.50 0.41
C ASN A 148 2.53 13.10 1.80
N PHE A 149 2.69 14.43 1.84
CA PHE A 149 2.67 15.17 3.10
C PHE A 149 1.24 15.23 3.69
N TYR A 150 1.10 15.61 4.94
CA TYR A 150 -0.12 15.47 5.76
C TYR A 150 -1.43 15.96 5.16
N ASN A 151 -1.40 17.03 4.35
CA ASN A 151 -2.62 17.72 3.91
C ASN A 151 -3.11 17.29 2.52
N VAL A 152 -2.46 16.31 1.89
CA VAL A 152 -2.82 15.83 0.55
C VAL A 152 -3.21 14.36 0.63
N GLY A 153 -4.50 14.08 0.54
CA GLY A 153 -5.05 12.71 0.48
C GLY A 153 -4.69 11.99 -0.81
N ARG A 154 -4.65 10.67 -0.74
CA ARG A 154 -4.38 9.76 -1.87
C ARG A 154 -5.70 9.28 -2.49
N SER A 155 -5.63 8.65 -3.66
CA SER A 155 -6.76 8.03 -4.36
C SER A 155 -6.63 6.51 -4.35
N ALA A 156 -7.62 5.80 -3.81
CA ALA A 156 -7.66 4.35 -3.84
C ALA A 156 -7.83 3.79 -5.27
N LYS A 157 -8.49 4.52 -6.15
CA LYS A 157 -8.59 4.16 -7.58
C LYS A 157 -7.23 4.15 -8.27
N GLU A 158 -6.38 5.17 -8.01
CA GLU A 158 -5.03 5.20 -8.55
C GLU A 158 -4.14 4.10 -7.95
N LEU A 159 -4.30 3.81 -6.67
CA LEU A 159 -3.66 2.66 -6.03
C LEU A 159 -4.07 1.35 -6.73
N LEU A 160 -5.37 1.13 -6.92
CA LEU A 160 -5.89 -0.06 -7.59
C LEU A 160 -5.37 -0.17 -9.04
N ARG A 161 -5.34 0.94 -9.78
CA ARG A 161 -4.76 0.98 -11.13
C ARG A 161 -3.29 0.56 -11.14
N LYS A 162 -2.47 1.11 -10.23
CA LYS A 162 -1.05 0.75 -10.09
C LYS A 162 -0.87 -0.71 -9.68
N LEU A 163 -1.71 -1.21 -8.78
CA LEU A 163 -1.69 -2.62 -8.38
C LEU A 163 -2.01 -3.54 -9.57
N LYS A 164 -3.11 -3.28 -10.30
CA LYS A 164 -3.49 -4.07 -11.49
C LYS A 164 -2.38 -4.08 -12.54
N ALA A 165 -1.74 -2.92 -12.79
CA ALA A 165 -0.60 -2.83 -13.69
C ALA A 165 0.62 -3.64 -13.18
N SER A 166 0.91 -3.60 -11.88
CA SER A 166 2.01 -4.37 -11.27
C SER A 166 1.78 -5.87 -11.35
N VAL A 167 0.56 -6.31 -11.09
CA VAL A 167 0.14 -7.72 -11.22
C VAL A 167 0.26 -8.18 -12.67
N TYR A 168 -0.20 -7.35 -13.61
CA TYR A 168 -0.14 -7.67 -15.04
C TYR A 168 1.29 -7.86 -15.54
N VAL A 169 2.19 -6.91 -15.27
CA VAL A 169 3.59 -7.01 -15.73
C VAL A 169 4.37 -8.13 -15.03
N ALA A 170 4.00 -8.50 -13.81
CA ALA A 170 4.58 -9.67 -13.15
C ALA A 170 4.23 -10.98 -13.88
N ALA A 171 3.02 -11.08 -14.44
CA ALA A 171 2.60 -12.22 -15.27
C ALA A 171 3.08 -12.12 -16.73
N HIS A 172 3.43 -10.93 -17.22
CA HIS A 172 3.84 -10.65 -18.59
C HIS A 172 5.18 -9.89 -18.64
N PRO A 173 6.31 -10.52 -18.25
CA PRO A 173 7.59 -9.82 -18.04
C PRO A 173 8.20 -9.22 -19.32
N ALA A 174 7.72 -9.60 -20.49
CA ALA A 174 8.13 -9.01 -21.76
C ALA A 174 7.32 -7.74 -22.16
N GLU A 175 6.31 -7.39 -21.37
CA GLU A 175 5.41 -6.28 -21.66
C GLU A 175 5.58 -5.13 -20.65
N ALA A 176 5.16 -3.95 -21.06
CA ALA A 176 5.14 -2.75 -20.23
C ALA A 176 3.78 -2.05 -20.34
N CYS A 177 3.22 -1.66 -19.20
CA CYS A 177 2.01 -0.86 -19.14
C CYS A 177 2.36 0.62 -19.37
N PRO A 178 1.78 1.28 -20.38
CA PRO A 178 2.01 2.69 -20.63
C PRO A 178 1.36 3.58 -19.56
N ALA A 179 1.61 4.87 -19.63
CA ALA A 179 0.97 5.85 -18.74
C ALA A 179 -0.57 5.73 -18.84
N ARG A 180 -1.25 5.81 -17.69
CA ARG A 180 -2.72 5.69 -17.56
C ARG A 180 -3.30 4.32 -17.95
N TRP A 181 -2.45 3.31 -18.13
CA TRP A 181 -2.93 1.97 -18.49
C TRP A 181 -3.96 1.45 -17.49
N GLU A 182 -5.02 0.88 -18.04
CA GLU A 182 -6.05 0.15 -17.29
C GLU A 182 -6.16 -1.28 -17.83
N ALA A 183 -6.74 -2.17 -17.04
CA ALA A 183 -6.91 -3.57 -17.44
C ALA A 183 -7.74 -3.68 -18.73
N GLY A 184 -7.14 -4.29 -19.77
CA GLY A 184 -7.73 -4.39 -21.11
C GLY A 184 -7.13 -3.42 -22.13
N ASP A 185 -6.37 -2.42 -21.69
CA ASP A 185 -5.68 -1.51 -22.62
C ASP A 185 -4.49 -2.18 -23.31
N LYS A 186 -4.05 -1.58 -24.44
CA LYS A 186 -2.84 -1.99 -25.12
C LYS A 186 -1.61 -1.86 -24.24
N THR A 187 -0.71 -2.83 -24.34
CA THR A 187 0.61 -2.81 -23.72
C THR A 187 1.69 -2.55 -24.77
N LEU A 188 2.91 -2.34 -24.31
CA LEU A 188 4.09 -2.16 -25.14
C LEU A 188 5.02 -3.36 -24.96
N THR A 189 5.59 -3.87 -26.05
CA THR A 189 6.70 -4.83 -26.00
C THR A 189 8.01 -4.06 -26.22
N PRO A 190 8.78 -3.73 -25.16
CA PRO A 190 10.01 -2.96 -25.28
C PRO A 190 11.02 -3.63 -26.21
N GLY A 191 11.61 -2.83 -27.10
CA GLY A 191 12.63 -3.34 -28.04
C GLY A 191 13.13 -2.24 -28.98
N PRO A 192 14.27 -2.47 -29.69
CA PRO A 192 14.88 -1.44 -30.55
C PRO A 192 13.93 -0.90 -31.65
N LYS A 193 13.02 -1.73 -32.15
CA LYS A 193 12.05 -1.34 -33.19
C LYS A 193 10.97 -0.39 -32.68
N LEU A 194 10.71 -0.35 -31.37
CA LEU A 194 9.72 0.52 -30.75
C LEU A 194 10.25 1.92 -30.45
N VAL A 195 11.56 2.11 -30.46
CA VAL A 195 12.19 3.41 -30.20
C VAL A 195 11.76 4.43 -31.25
N GLY A 196 11.09 5.51 -30.79
CA GLY A 196 10.52 6.54 -31.68
C GLY A 196 9.16 6.21 -32.27
N HIS A 197 8.61 5.00 -32.09
CA HIS A 197 7.35 4.52 -32.67
C HIS A 197 6.27 4.13 -31.66
N VAL A 198 6.40 4.59 -30.42
CA VAL A 198 5.45 4.26 -29.34
C VAL A 198 4.05 4.79 -29.63
N TYR A 199 3.94 5.98 -30.22
CA TYR A 199 2.65 6.59 -30.56
C TYR A 199 1.85 5.73 -31.55
N GLU A 200 2.50 5.22 -32.59
CA GLU A 200 1.87 4.35 -33.61
C GLU A 200 1.45 3.00 -33.01
N ALA A 201 2.25 2.48 -32.07
CA ALA A 201 1.97 1.21 -31.39
C ALA A 201 0.74 1.27 -30.48
N LEU A 202 0.44 2.44 -29.93
CA LEU A 202 -0.69 2.66 -29.01
C LEU A 202 -1.97 3.14 -29.72
N LYS A 203 -1.91 3.52 -30.98
CA LYS A 203 -3.09 3.78 -31.83
C LYS A 203 -3.83 2.48 -32.12
#